data_f9f4f885c2a31c9795d621b5cc0eacca
#
_entry.id   f9f4f885c2a31c9795d621b5cc0eacca
#
_cell.length_a   1.000
_cell.length_b   1.000
_cell.length_c   1.000
_cell.angle_alpha   90.00
_cell.angle_beta   90.00
_cell.angle_gamma   90.00
#
_symmetry.space_group_name_H-M   'P 1'
#
loop_
_entity.id
_entity.type
_entity.pdbx_description
1 polymer ?
#
loop_
_entity_poly.entity_id
_entity_poly.type
_entity_poly.pdbx_seq_one_letter_code
_entity_poly.pdbx_strand_id
1 'polypeptide(L)'
;MDMRKLNFNLKLNIKSIINYERLTRKPFSEFNGSEEDVIPLLYCMLVSNNDFKRTYQETVEFLFTDEKFVEEINQRLQQIFLFESQFFNKEEVDEKSLSQNNTQNKEEPNKVYIYQLVPILVMDCNLNIDYVLNEMHYSEIDSYIKYRDDKNKNRLEEKRLFTYLTIMPHINAKKLSVNELLPFSWEKEEKEKEGLKVIDTHKDKLKDFMNSGSIEWTQPE
;
A
#
# COMPACT_ATOMS: atom_id res chain seq x y z
N MET A 1 8.72 -7.92 -39.16
CA MET A 1 9.40 -6.76 -38.56
C MET A 1 10.48 -7.31 -37.63
N ASP A 2 11.74 -7.04 -37.91
CA ASP A 2 12.85 -7.62 -37.16
C ASP A 2 12.96 -6.95 -35.79
N MET A 3 12.64 -7.66 -34.74
CA MET A 3 12.66 -7.17 -33.34
C MET A 3 14.06 -6.71 -32.88
N ARG A 4 15.10 -7.23 -33.52
CA ARG A 4 16.52 -6.88 -33.24
C ARG A 4 16.88 -5.41 -33.54
N LYS A 5 16.04 -4.67 -34.27
CA LYS A 5 16.24 -3.26 -34.63
C LYS A 5 15.43 -2.29 -33.80
N LEU A 6 14.57 -2.79 -32.91
CA LEU A 6 13.70 -1.97 -32.08
C LEU A 6 14.39 -1.67 -30.74
N ASN A 7 14.68 -0.43 -30.53
CA ASN A 7 15.11 0.07 -29.22
C ASN A 7 13.88 0.06 -28.29
N PHE A 8 13.62 -1.08 -27.62
CA PHE A 8 12.47 -1.22 -26.73
C PHE A 8 12.66 -0.40 -25.48
N ASN A 9 11.66 0.38 -25.15
CA ASN A 9 11.55 1.02 -23.85
C ASN A 9 10.84 0.05 -22.89
N LEU A 10 11.61 -0.56 -21.98
CA LEU A 10 11.08 -1.37 -20.89
C LEU A 10 11.02 -0.47 -19.65
N LYS A 11 9.81 -0.07 -19.27
CA LYS A 11 9.57 0.74 -18.09
C LYS A 11 8.43 0.12 -17.30
N LEU A 12 8.67 -0.10 -16.01
CA LEU A 12 7.63 -0.52 -15.07
C LEU A 12 6.90 0.72 -14.57
N ASN A 13 5.86 1.12 -15.30
CA ASN A 13 4.98 2.23 -14.95
C ASN A 13 3.60 1.72 -14.55
N ILE A 14 2.78 2.59 -13.97
CA ILE A 14 1.43 2.24 -13.50
C ILE A 14 0.58 1.64 -14.63
N LYS A 15 0.71 2.16 -15.85
CA LYS A 15 0.00 1.63 -17.03
C LYS A 15 0.36 0.18 -17.34
N SER A 16 1.64 -0.19 -17.25
CA SER A 16 2.07 -1.58 -17.47
C SER A 16 1.58 -2.51 -16.38
N ILE A 17 1.55 -2.04 -15.13
CA ILE A 17 1.01 -2.80 -13.99
C ILE A 17 -0.49 -3.02 -14.16
N ILE A 18 -1.26 -1.99 -14.52
CA ILE A 18 -2.70 -2.13 -14.78
C ILE A 18 -2.98 -3.14 -15.91
N ASN A 19 -2.19 -3.10 -16.99
CA ASN A 19 -2.34 -4.06 -18.08
C ASN A 19 -2.00 -5.48 -17.63
N TYR A 20 -0.99 -5.65 -16.76
CA TYR A 20 -0.65 -6.92 -16.14
C TYR A 20 -1.81 -7.46 -15.29
N GLU A 21 -2.39 -6.64 -14.40
CA GLU A 21 -3.53 -7.02 -13.57
C GLU A 21 -4.76 -7.43 -14.41
N ARG A 22 -4.99 -6.74 -15.54
CA ARG A 22 -6.09 -7.07 -16.46
C ARG A 22 -5.84 -8.39 -17.19
N LEU A 23 -4.60 -8.65 -17.58
CA LEU A 23 -4.21 -9.85 -18.30
C LEU A 23 -4.25 -11.08 -17.40
N THR A 24 -3.68 -10.97 -16.20
CA THR A 24 -3.50 -12.11 -15.26
C THR A 24 -4.69 -12.31 -14.32
N ARG A 25 -5.52 -11.28 -14.15
CA ARG A 25 -6.59 -11.23 -13.14
C ARG A 25 -6.08 -11.35 -11.70
N LYS A 26 -4.81 -11.03 -11.47
CA LYS A 26 -4.14 -10.99 -10.16
C LYS A 26 -3.76 -9.56 -9.82
N PRO A 27 -3.90 -9.09 -8.56
CA PRO A 27 -3.35 -7.80 -8.15
C PRO A 27 -1.81 -7.85 -8.19
N PHE A 28 -1.18 -6.72 -8.46
CA PHE A 28 0.27 -6.64 -8.54
C PHE A 28 0.97 -6.97 -7.20
N SER A 29 0.29 -6.80 -6.09
CA SER A 29 0.78 -7.22 -4.76
C SER A 29 1.01 -8.74 -4.63
N GLU A 30 0.41 -9.56 -5.48
CA GLU A 30 0.63 -11.01 -5.54
C GLU A 30 1.73 -11.42 -6.54
N PHE A 31 2.42 -10.45 -7.17
CA PHE A 31 3.54 -10.72 -8.07
C PHE A 31 4.69 -11.35 -7.28
N ASN A 32 5.15 -12.52 -7.70
CA ASN A 32 6.18 -13.30 -7.00
C ASN A 32 7.46 -13.53 -7.80
N GLY A 33 7.55 -12.97 -9.02
CA GLY A 33 8.71 -13.12 -9.88
C GLY A 33 8.86 -14.48 -10.56
N SER A 34 7.83 -15.35 -10.51
CA SER A 34 7.81 -16.60 -11.28
C SER A 34 7.72 -16.33 -12.79
N GLU A 35 8.09 -17.31 -13.62
CA GLU A 35 7.95 -17.19 -15.08
C GLU A 35 6.50 -16.86 -15.49
N GLU A 36 5.51 -17.42 -14.78
CA GLU A 36 4.09 -17.19 -14.99
C GLU A 36 3.70 -15.73 -14.78
N ASP A 37 4.43 -15.00 -13.95
CA ASP A 37 4.19 -13.59 -13.66
C ASP A 37 5.11 -12.66 -14.48
N VAL A 38 6.38 -13.04 -14.68
CA VAL A 38 7.37 -12.23 -15.39
C VAL A 38 7.05 -12.09 -16.88
N ILE A 39 6.65 -13.16 -17.55
CA ILE A 39 6.34 -13.13 -19.00
C ILE A 39 5.14 -12.22 -19.31
N PRO A 40 3.98 -12.32 -18.60
CA PRO A 40 2.88 -11.38 -18.76
C PRO A 40 3.27 -9.93 -18.47
N LEU A 41 4.06 -9.70 -17.41
CA LEU A 41 4.53 -8.36 -17.06
C LEU A 41 5.40 -7.77 -18.17
N LEU A 42 6.35 -8.53 -18.68
CA LEU A 42 7.21 -8.13 -19.81
C LEU A 42 6.35 -7.74 -21.02
N TYR A 43 5.39 -8.57 -21.40
CA TYR A 43 4.46 -8.26 -22.48
C TYR A 43 3.71 -6.94 -22.23
N CYS A 44 3.20 -6.74 -21.03
CA CYS A 44 2.51 -5.51 -20.66
C CYS A 44 3.42 -4.27 -20.68
N MET A 45 4.69 -4.40 -20.28
CA MET A 45 5.70 -3.34 -20.41
C MET A 45 5.98 -2.99 -21.87
N LEU A 46 6.09 -3.98 -22.75
CA LEU A 46 6.29 -3.79 -24.18
C LEU A 46 5.12 -3.05 -24.82
N VAL A 47 3.90 -3.51 -24.58
CA VAL A 47 2.66 -2.91 -25.14
C VAL A 47 2.41 -1.51 -24.59
N SER A 48 2.72 -1.27 -23.31
CA SER A 48 2.42 0.02 -22.66
C SER A 48 3.36 1.15 -23.06
N ASN A 49 4.63 0.81 -23.39
CA ASN A 49 5.68 1.80 -23.59
C ASN A 49 6.19 1.88 -25.05
N ASN A 50 5.67 1.04 -25.95
CA ASN A 50 6.09 1.00 -27.34
C ASN A 50 4.87 0.83 -28.28
N ASP A 51 5.04 1.13 -29.57
CA ASP A 51 4.03 0.77 -30.59
C ASP A 51 4.16 -0.73 -30.94
N PHE A 52 3.86 -1.56 -29.93
CA PHE A 52 4.01 -3.01 -29.98
C PHE A 52 2.68 -3.65 -30.40
N LYS A 53 2.64 -4.27 -31.59
CA LYS A 53 1.39 -4.76 -32.22
C LYS A 53 1.21 -6.28 -32.16
N ARG A 54 2.13 -7.01 -31.49
CA ARG A 54 2.00 -8.46 -31.35
C ARG A 54 1.05 -8.84 -30.25
N THR A 55 0.40 -9.98 -30.41
CA THR A 55 -0.41 -10.60 -29.37
C THR A 55 0.50 -11.18 -28.27
N TYR A 56 -0.07 -11.49 -27.12
CA TYR A 56 0.63 -12.15 -26.02
C TYR A 56 1.25 -13.47 -26.49
N GLN A 57 0.46 -14.29 -27.21
CA GLN A 57 0.91 -15.61 -27.68
C GLN A 57 2.08 -15.50 -28.65
N GLU A 58 2.03 -14.60 -29.64
CA GLU A 58 3.13 -14.35 -30.57
C GLU A 58 4.39 -13.84 -29.86
N THR A 59 4.23 -13.11 -28.76
CA THR A 59 5.37 -12.64 -27.95
C THR A 59 6.01 -13.78 -27.20
N VAL A 60 5.22 -14.66 -26.59
CA VAL A 60 5.72 -15.86 -25.90
C VAL A 60 6.48 -16.76 -26.87
N GLU A 61 5.91 -17.07 -28.05
CA GLU A 61 6.56 -17.87 -29.09
C GLU A 61 7.90 -17.25 -29.51
N PHE A 62 7.95 -15.94 -29.65
CA PHE A 62 9.16 -15.22 -30.01
C PHE A 62 10.24 -15.30 -28.93
N LEU A 63 9.88 -15.17 -27.66
CA LEU A 63 10.79 -15.29 -26.52
C LEU A 63 11.45 -16.68 -26.47
N PHE A 64 10.76 -17.74 -26.87
CA PHE A 64 11.33 -19.07 -26.92
C PHE A 64 12.21 -19.35 -28.17
N THR A 65 12.19 -18.48 -29.18
CA THR A 65 12.86 -18.69 -30.47
C THR A 65 14.18 -17.92 -30.60
N ASP A 66 14.35 -16.79 -29.90
CA ASP A 66 15.54 -15.92 -30.04
C ASP A 66 16.29 -15.77 -28.70
N GLU A 67 17.24 -16.67 -28.45
CA GLU A 67 18.05 -16.70 -27.22
C GLU A 67 18.79 -15.38 -26.93
N LYS A 68 19.28 -14.68 -27.95
CA LYS A 68 20.01 -13.40 -27.77
C LYS A 68 19.09 -12.30 -27.32
N PHE A 69 17.86 -12.28 -27.85
CA PHE A 69 16.84 -11.32 -27.43
C PHE A 69 16.41 -11.56 -25.99
N VAL A 70 16.26 -12.83 -25.62
CA VAL A 70 15.94 -13.23 -24.23
C VAL A 70 17.02 -12.79 -23.26
N GLU A 71 18.28 -12.99 -23.62
CA GLU A 71 19.41 -12.58 -22.77
C GLU A 71 19.45 -11.05 -22.58
N GLU A 72 19.27 -10.26 -23.64
CA GLU A 72 19.20 -8.80 -23.55
C GLU A 72 18.02 -8.32 -22.68
N ILE A 73 16.85 -8.93 -22.85
CA ILE A 73 15.67 -8.60 -22.04
C ILE A 73 15.87 -8.98 -20.58
N ASN A 74 16.43 -10.15 -20.30
CA ASN A 74 16.71 -10.59 -18.95
C ASN A 74 17.67 -9.64 -18.22
N GLN A 75 18.73 -9.19 -18.89
CA GLN A 75 19.63 -8.20 -18.32
C GLN A 75 18.92 -6.89 -17.97
N ARG A 76 18.05 -6.40 -18.86
CA ARG A 76 17.27 -5.17 -18.61
C ARG A 76 16.24 -5.35 -17.50
N LEU A 77 15.55 -6.48 -17.47
CA LEU A 77 14.60 -6.80 -16.38
C LEU A 77 15.31 -6.90 -15.03
N GLN A 78 16.47 -7.56 -14.98
CA GLN A 78 17.27 -7.60 -13.76
C GLN A 78 17.64 -6.22 -13.26
N GLN A 79 18.03 -5.29 -14.14
CA GLN A 79 18.32 -3.92 -13.76
C GLN A 79 17.08 -3.20 -13.19
N ILE A 80 15.91 -3.40 -13.81
CA ILE A 80 14.66 -2.83 -13.32
C ILE A 80 14.31 -3.40 -11.93
N PHE A 81 14.36 -4.71 -11.76
CA PHE A 81 14.04 -5.35 -10.49
C PHE A 81 15.08 -5.07 -9.39
N LEU A 82 16.35 -4.93 -9.72
CA LEU A 82 17.39 -4.48 -8.78
C LEU A 82 17.11 -3.06 -8.29
N PHE A 83 16.70 -2.17 -9.19
CA PHE A 83 16.31 -0.82 -8.83
C PHE A 83 15.07 -0.84 -7.92
N GLU A 84 14.05 -1.59 -8.27
CA GLU A 84 12.83 -1.77 -7.47
C GLU A 84 13.13 -2.34 -6.07
N SER A 85 13.99 -3.38 -5.98
CA SER A 85 14.31 -4.02 -4.70
C SER A 85 14.97 -3.06 -3.69
N GLN A 86 15.61 -1.99 -4.15
CA GLN A 86 16.15 -0.95 -3.27
C GLN A 86 15.05 -0.17 -2.55
N PHE A 87 13.84 -0.11 -3.10
CA PHE A 87 12.70 0.54 -2.47
C PHE A 87 11.93 -0.41 -1.55
N PHE A 88 11.84 -1.71 -1.89
CA PHE A 88 11.14 -2.71 -1.07
C PHE A 88 11.88 -3.04 0.24
N ASN A 89 13.23 -3.04 0.24
CA ASN A 89 14.01 -3.38 1.44
C ASN A 89 14.01 -2.31 2.54
N LYS A 90 13.37 -1.16 2.35
CA LYS A 90 13.31 -0.11 3.38
C LYS A 90 12.14 -0.26 4.36
N GLU A 91 11.16 -1.10 4.07
CA GLU A 91 9.92 -1.19 4.86
C GLU A 91 9.84 -2.39 5.82
N GLU A 92 10.80 -3.34 5.78
CA GLU A 92 10.77 -4.52 6.68
C GLU A 92 10.95 -4.21 8.19
N VAL A 93 11.18 -2.96 8.57
CA VAL A 93 11.44 -2.61 9.99
C VAL A 93 10.14 -2.42 10.78
N ASP A 94 9.01 -2.14 10.15
CA ASP A 94 7.75 -1.81 10.85
C ASP A 94 6.62 -2.87 10.76
N GLU A 95 6.72 -3.88 9.89
CA GLU A 95 5.66 -4.88 9.72
C GLU A 95 5.50 -5.89 10.88
N LYS A 96 6.46 -6.02 11.77
CA LYS A 96 6.34 -6.91 12.95
C LYS A 96 5.35 -6.42 14.00
N SER A 97 4.82 -5.21 13.88
CA SER A 97 3.84 -4.65 14.82
C SER A 97 2.38 -4.79 14.37
N LEU A 98 2.10 -5.23 13.14
CA LEU A 98 0.73 -5.28 12.58
C LEU A 98 0.14 -6.69 12.49
N SER A 99 0.89 -7.76 12.75
CA SER A 99 0.45 -9.14 12.49
C SER A 99 -0.06 -9.92 13.71
N GLN A 100 -0.31 -9.28 14.85
CA GLN A 100 -0.87 -10.00 16.00
C GLN A 100 -2.08 -9.27 16.58
N ASN A 101 -3.22 -9.33 15.93
CA ASN A 101 -4.54 -9.38 16.57
C ASN A 101 -5.64 -9.22 15.54
N ASN A 102 -6.06 -10.34 14.94
CA ASN A 102 -7.47 -10.52 14.56
C ASN A 102 -7.72 -12.01 14.26
N THR A 103 -7.84 -12.78 15.33
CA THR A 103 -8.53 -14.06 15.30
C THR A 103 -10.03 -13.75 15.41
N GLN A 104 -10.72 -13.79 14.32
CA GLN A 104 -12.15 -14.04 14.11
C GLN A 104 -12.70 -13.09 13.02
N ASN A 105 -12.52 -13.48 11.84
CA ASN A 105 -13.27 -13.41 10.60
C ASN A 105 -12.23 -13.50 9.48
N LYS A 106 -12.12 -14.68 8.88
CA LYS A 106 -11.41 -14.82 7.60
C LYS A 106 -12.26 -14.20 6.51
N GLU A 107 -12.32 -12.88 6.49
CA GLU A 107 -12.54 -12.16 5.24
C GLU A 107 -11.24 -12.31 4.46
N GLU A 108 -11.31 -12.85 3.25
CA GLU A 108 -10.17 -12.88 2.33
C GLU A 108 -9.59 -11.46 2.29
N PRO A 109 -8.25 -11.28 2.39
CA PRO A 109 -7.64 -9.97 2.36
C PRO A 109 -8.15 -9.24 1.12
N ASN A 110 -8.73 -8.08 1.34
CA ASN A 110 -9.38 -7.30 0.29
C ASN A 110 -8.33 -7.01 -0.81
N LYS A 111 -8.43 -7.72 -1.93
CA LYS A 111 -7.46 -7.62 -3.04
C LYS A 111 -7.55 -6.24 -3.65
N VAL A 112 -6.56 -5.40 -3.39
CA VAL A 112 -6.49 -4.06 -3.95
C VAL A 112 -5.74 -4.08 -5.28
N TYR A 113 -6.41 -3.63 -6.33
CA TYR A 113 -5.83 -3.50 -7.67
C TYR A 113 -5.36 -2.06 -7.90
N ILE A 114 -4.23 -1.89 -8.56
CA ILE A 114 -3.65 -0.58 -8.83
C ILE A 114 -4.59 0.33 -9.64
N TYR A 115 -5.37 -0.23 -10.57
CA TYR A 115 -6.35 0.58 -11.33
C TYR A 115 -7.39 1.26 -10.43
N GLN A 116 -7.69 0.72 -9.24
CA GLN A 116 -8.63 1.31 -8.27
C GLN A 116 -8.04 2.55 -7.57
N LEU A 117 -6.71 2.64 -7.50
CA LEU A 117 -6.01 3.76 -6.88
C LEU A 117 -5.84 4.95 -7.82
N VAL A 118 -5.88 4.74 -9.14
CA VAL A 118 -5.72 5.82 -10.13
C VAL A 118 -6.73 6.97 -9.95
N PRO A 119 -8.04 6.73 -9.76
CA PRO A 119 -9.00 7.81 -9.50
C PRO A 119 -8.66 8.60 -8.23
N ILE A 120 -8.16 7.95 -7.19
CA ILE A 120 -7.73 8.59 -5.94
C ILE A 120 -6.54 9.51 -6.20
N LEU A 121 -5.53 9.04 -6.91
CA LEU A 121 -4.34 9.82 -7.25
C LEU A 121 -4.68 11.04 -8.13
N VAL A 122 -5.57 10.87 -9.10
CA VAL A 122 -5.95 11.93 -10.03
C VAL A 122 -6.91 12.93 -9.39
N MET A 123 -7.98 12.45 -8.73
CA MET A 123 -9.05 13.31 -8.23
C MET A 123 -8.75 13.87 -6.83
N ASP A 124 -8.31 13.04 -5.91
CA ASP A 124 -8.11 13.46 -4.52
C ASP A 124 -6.72 14.05 -4.29
N CYS A 125 -5.67 13.47 -4.92
CA CYS A 125 -4.31 14.00 -4.85
C CYS A 125 -4.04 15.09 -5.91
N ASN A 126 -4.96 15.30 -6.87
CA ASN A 126 -4.86 16.28 -7.95
C ASN A 126 -3.61 16.11 -8.83
N LEU A 127 -3.26 14.86 -9.13
CA LEU A 127 -2.14 14.53 -10.00
C LEU A 127 -2.59 14.49 -11.47
N ASN A 128 -1.67 14.83 -12.39
CA ASN A 128 -1.92 14.68 -13.81
C ASN A 128 -2.01 13.21 -14.18
N ILE A 129 -3.05 12.81 -14.94
CA ILE A 129 -3.28 11.42 -15.33
C ILE A 129 -2.12 10.85 -16.19
N ASP A 130 -1.53 11.67 -17.07
CA ASP A 130 -0.39 11.24 -17.89
C ASP A 130 0.85 10.97 -17.03
N TYR A 131 1.11 11.81 -16.03
CA TYR A 131 2.15 11.57 -15.04
C TYR A 131 1.89 10.26 -14.29
N VAL A 132 0.69 10.08 -13.73
CA VAL A 132 0.32 8.87 -12.96
C VAL A 132 0.50 7.60 -13.78
N LEU A 133 0.05 7.60 -15.04
CA LEU A 133 0.09 6.38 -15.84
C LEU A 133 1.47 6.07 -16.44
N ASN A 134 2.23 7.09 -16.88
CA ASN A 134 3.41 6.89 -17.71
C ASN A 134 4.74 7.19 -16.99
N GLU A 135 4.73 8.03 -15.96
CA GLU A 135 5.97 8.53 -15.33
C GLU A 135 6.11 8.12 -13.87
N MET A 136 4.99 8.12 -13.13
CA MET A 136 4.96 7.85 -11.70
C MET A 136 5.50 6.44 -11.41
N HIS A 137 6.37 6.38 -10.41
CA HIS A 137 6.88 5.11 -9.91
C HIS A 137 5.87 4.48 -8.94
N TYR A 138 5.76 3.16 -8.97
CA TYR A 138 4.83 2.41 -8.12
C TYR A 138 5.02 2.71 -6.62
N SER A 139 6.26 2.83 -6.14
CA SER A 139 6.56 3.11 -4.71
C SER A 139 6.11 4.50 -4.24
N GLU A 140 5.78 5.41 -5.16
CA GLU A 140 5.31 6.75 -4.79
C GLU A 140 3.84 6.76 -4.35
N ILE A 141 3.06 5.73 -4.73
CA ILE A 141 1.61 5.65 -4.48
C ILE A 141 1.30 5.85 -3.00
N ASP A 142 1.96 5.11 -2.13
CA ASP A 142 1.72 5.14 -0.68
C ASP A 142 2.00 6.51 -0.08
N SER A 143 3.04 7.18 -0.56
CA SER A 143 3.39 8.53 -0.11
C SER A 143 2.29 9.54 -0.45
N TYR A 144 1.72 9.47 -1.66
CA TYR A 144 0.63 10.36 -2.06
C TYR A 144 -0.67 10.05 -1.30
N ILE A 145 -1.00 8.77 -1.11
CA ILE A 145 -2.18 8.37 -0.34
C ILE A 145 -2.05 8.83 1.11
N LYS A 146 -0.90 8.61 1.74
CA LYS A 146 -0.62 9.06 3.10
C LYS A 146 -0.75 10.58 3.24
N TYR A 147 -0.13 11.33 2.32
CA TYR A 147 -0.25 12.79 2.33
C TYR A 147 -1.70 13.28 2.20
N ARG A 148 -2.50 12.63 1.32
CA ARG A 148 -3.93 12.93 1.19
C ARG A 148 -4.68 12.68 2.51
N ASP A 149 -4.41 11.55 3.15
CA ASP A 149 -5.08 11.16 4.39
C ASP A 149 -4.72 12.11 5.54
N ASP A 150 -3.45 12.48 5.67
CA ASP A 150 -3.00 13.47 6.64
C ASP A 150 -3.64 14.84 6.40
N LYS A 151 -3.71 15.27 5.13
CA LYS A 151 -4.39 16.53 4.75
C LYS A 151 -5.89 16.48 5.09
N ASN A 152 -6.55 15.36 4.86
CA ASN A 152 -7.96 15.18 5.21
C ASN A 152 -8.18 15.17 6.73
N LYS A 153 -7.31 14.50 7.50
CA LYS A 153 -7.33 14.54 8.97
C LYS A 153 -7.21 15.98 9.47
N ASN A 154 -6.19 16.71 9.03
CA ASN A 154 -5.97 18.11 9.42
C ASN A 154 -7.22 18.98 9.12
N ARG A 155 -7.81 18.82 7.93
CA ARG A 155 -9.03 19.56 7.55
C ARG A 155 -10.23 19.23 8.46
N LEU A 156 -10.37 17.98 8.89
CA LEU A 156 -11.42 17.56 9.79
C LEU A 156 -11.18 18.10 11.21
N GLU A 157 -9.93 18.13 11.66
CA GLU A 157 -9.56 18.73 12.94
C GLU A 157 -9.81 20.23 12.97
N GLU A 158 -9.47 20.96 11.90
CA GLU A 158 -9.82 22.36 11.76
C GLU A 158 -11.32 22.58 11.86
N LYS A 159 -12.12 21.81 11.13
CA LYS A 159 -13.58 21.90 11.18
C LYS A 159 -14.12 21.60 12.59
N ARG A 160 -13.57 20.61 13.29
CA ARG A 160 -13.90 20.29 14.66
C ARG A 160 -13.65 21.48 15.60
N LEU A 161 -12.46 22.08 15.46
CA LEU A 161 -12.09 23.25 16.24
C LEU A 161 -13.04 24.42 16.00
N PHE A 162 -13.38 24.72 14.74
CA PHE A 162 -14.34 25.78 14.40
C PHE A 162 -15.72 25.48 14.98
N THR A 163 -16.18 24.23 14.87
CA THR A 163 -17.47 23.82 15.46
C THR A 163 -17.44 24.01 16.97
N TYR A 164 -16.38 23.59 17.64
CA TYR A 164 -16.22 23.76 19.09
C TYR A 164 -16.27 25.24 19.50
N LEU A 165 -15.51 26.11 18.84
CA LEU A 165 -15.49 27.55 19.12
C LEU A 165 -16.86 28.19 18.91
N THR A 166 -17.62 27.74 17.90
CA THR A 166 -18.97 28.25 17.61
C THR A 166 -19.96 27.87 18.70
N ILE A 167 -19.89 26.67 19.25
CA ILE A 167 -20.84 26.19 20.26
C ILE A 167 -20.37 26.43 21.69
N MET A 168 -19.10 26.77 21.90
CA MET A 168 -18.50 27.01 23.22
C MET A 168 -19.29 27.97 24.10
N PRO A 169 -19.92 29.07 23.63
CA PRO A 169 -20.76 29.94 24.44
C PRO A 169 -22.03 29.27 24.96
N HIS A 170 -22.45 28.18 24.31
CA HIS A 170 -23.72 27.48 24.63
C HIS A 170 -23.51 26.18 25.43
N ILE A 171 -22.27 25.78 25.68
CA ILE A 171 -21.91 24.58 26.41
C ILE A 171 -21.06 24.91 27.64
N ASN A 172 -20.99 23.98 28.59
CA ASN A 172 -20.11 24.14 29.74
C ASN A 172 -18.65 23.71 29.31
N ALA A 173 -17.95 24.64 28.67
CA ALA A 173 -16.59 24.40 28.12
C ALA A 173 -15.54 23.96 29.18
N LYS A 174 -15.85 24.13 30.50
CA LYS A 174 -14.99 23.62 31.58
C LYS A 174 -15.07 22.11 31.76
N LYS A 175 -16.12 21.48 31.23
CA LYS A 175 -16.39 20.04 31.39
C LYS A 175 -16.27 19.24 30.11
N LEU A 176 -16.19 19.87 28.96
CA LEU A 176 -16.22 19.19 27.67
C LEU A 176 -15.03 19.65 26.83
N SER A 177 -14.12 18.75 26.54
CA SER A 177 -12.99 19.00 25.63
C SER A 177 -13.40 18.89 24.16
N VAL A 178 -12.58 19.44 23.25
CA VAL A 178 -12.81 19.38 21.79
C VAL A 178 -12.95 17.93 21.30
N ASN A 179 -12.10 17.04 21.83
CA ASN A 179 -12.06 15.64 21.43
C ASN A 179 -13.23 14.81 21.97
N GLU A 180 -13.79 15.22 23.12
CA GLU A 180 -14.99 14.58 23.69
C GLU A 180 -16.26 15.00 22.98
N LEU A 181 -16.30 16.23 22.42
CA LEU A 181 -17.46 16.71 21.70
C LEU A 181 -17.70 15.97 20.38
N LEU A 182 -16.66 15.78 19.61
CA LEU A 182 -16.67 15.12 18.28
C LEU A 182 -15.48 14.17 18.16
N PRO A 183 -15.56 12.96 18.77
CA PRO A 183 -14.47 12.00 18.69
C PRO A 183 -14.35 11.44 17.28
N PHE A 184 -13.12 11.40 16.75
CA PHE A 184 -12.82 10.75 15.49
C PHE A 184 -12.45 9.27 15.69
N SER A 185 -12.68 8.44 14.67
CA SER A 185 -12.41 7.00 14.74
C SER A 185 -10.92 6.70 14.96
N TRP A 186 -10.03 7.45 14.32
CA TRP A 186 -8.57 7.27 14.47
C TRP A 186 -8.04 7.59 15.87
N GLU A 187 -8.69 8.49 16.63
CA GLU A 187 -8.30 8.79 18.02
C GLU A 187 -8.55 7.59 18.96
N LYS A 188 -9.54 6.77 18.65
CA LYS A 188 -9.80 5.52 19.38
C LYS A 188 -8.72 4.50 19.08
N GLU A 189 -8.38 4.33 17.80
CA GLU A 189 -7.34 3.42 17.36
C GLU A 189 -5.97 3.81 17.90
N GLU A 190 -5.64 5.11 17.95
CA GLU A 190 -4.39 5.60 18.52
C GLU A 190 -4.31 5.30 20.03
N LYS A 191 -5.39 5.56 20.78
CA LYS A 191 -5.45 5.24 22.22
C LYS A 191 -5.35 3.74 22.48
N GLU A 192 -5.96 2.90 21.65
CA GLU A 192 -5.84 1.45 21.75
C GLU A 192 -4.42 0.99 21.48
N LYS A 193 -3.77 1.53 20.43
CA LYS A 193 -2.36 1.24 20.11
C LYS A 193 -1.40 1.70 21.21
N GLU A 194 -1.62 2.88 21.79
CA GLU A 194 -0.85 3.36 22.95
C GLU A 194 -1.07 2.47 24.16
N GLY A 195 -2.30 2.07 24.46
CA GLY A 195 -2.62 1.14 25.52
C GLY A 195 -1.90 -0.21 25.35
N LEU A 196 -1.87 -0.75 24.14
CA LEU A 196 -1.16 -1.99 23.84
C LEU A 196 0.36 -1.85 24.00
N LYS A 197 0.95 -0.73 23.57
CA LYS A 197 2.38 -0.44 23.80
C LYS A 197 2.73 -0.37 25.27
N VAL A 198 1.87 0.24 26.09
CA VAL A 198 2.07 0.30 27.56
C VAL A 198 2.00 -1.09 28.16
N ILE A 199 1.06 -1.93 27.74
CA ILE A 199 0.94 -3.32 28.18
C ILE A 199 2.18 -4.12 27.80
N ASP A 200 2.69 -4.00 26.57
CA ASP A 200 3.89 -4.72 26.13
C ASP A 200 5.13 -4.26 26.88
N THR A 201 5.27 -2.96 27.14
CA THR A 201 6.41 -2.41 27.91
C THR A 201 6.43 -2.90 29.36
N HIS A 202 5.24 -3.21 29.93
CA HIS A 202 5.11 -3.68 31.30
C HIS A 202 4.77 -5.17 31.42
N LYS A 203 4.81 -5.92 30.33
CA LYS A 203 4.43 -7.34 30.27
C LYS A 203 5.18 -8.22 31.27
N ASP A 204 6.48 -7.97 31.43
CA ASP A 204 7.29 -8.72 32.39
C ASP A 204 6.91 -8.39 33.84
N LYS A 205 6.68 -7.10 34.14
CA LYS A 205 6.21 -6.67 35.45
C LYS A 205 4.82 -7.21 35.80
N LEU A 206 3.94 -7.29 34.78
CA LEU A 206 2.61 -7.89 34.93
C LEU A 206 2.71 -9.40 35.16
N LYS A 207 3.60 -10.10 34.46
CA LYS A 207 3.85 -11.54 34.70
C LYS A 207 4.39 -11.78 36.13
N ASP A 208 5.35 -10.99 36.55
CA ASP A 208 5.90 -11.08 37.88
C ASP A 208 4.85 -10.81 38.98
N PHE A 209 4.00 -9.83 38.75
CA PHE A 209 2.85 -9.53 39.62
C PHE A 209 1.82 -10.66 39.67
N MET A 210 1.47 -11.24 38.53
CA MET A 210 0.56 -12.39 38.46
C MET A 210 1.15 -13.65 39.11
N ASN A 211 2.47 -13.87 38.98
CA ASN A 211 3.15 -15.03 39.53
C ASN A 211 3.44 -14.86 41.05
N SER A 212 3.45 -13.63 41.59
CA SER A 212 3.68 -13.36 43.00
C SER A 212 2.52 -13.75 43.91
N GLY A 213 1.38 -14.20 43.34
CA GLY A 213 0.24 -14.73 44.12
C GLY A 213 -0.50 -13.67 44.96
N SER A 214 -0.28 -12.39 44.72
CA SER A 214 -0.77 -11.30 45.58
C SER A 214 -2.25 -10.90 45.28
N ILE A 215 -2.94 -11.65 44.48
CA ILE A 215 -4.37 -11.38 44.20
C ILE A 215 -5.20 -12.55 44.77
N GLU A 216 -5.55 -12.46 46.05
CA GLU A 216 -6.74 -13.17 46.52
C GLU A 216 -7.99 -12.46 45.99
N TRP A 217 -8.62 -13.08 45.04
CA TRP A 217 -9.95 -12.64 44.58
C TRP A 217 -10.97 -13.01 45.64
N THR A 218 -11.28 -12.09 46.55
CA THR A 218 -12.47 -12.21 47.39
C THR A 218 -13.65 -12.00 46.46
N GLN A 219 -14.45 -13.08 46.26
CA GLN A 219 -15.76 -12.95 45.60
C GLN A 219 -16.63 -12.06 46.48
N PRO A 220 -17.31 -11.06 45.94
CA PRO A 220 -18.29 -10.32 46.68
C PRO A 220 -19.45 -11.26 47.04
N GLU A 221 -19.83 -11.29 48.29
CA GLU A 221 -21.06 -11.96 48.82
C GLU A 221 -22.32 -11.39 48.19
#